data_1a284a94609eda418f1f8ad85e4343a4
#
_entry.id   1a284a94609eda418f1f8ad85e4343a4
#
_cell.length_a   1.000
_cell.length_b   1.000
_cell.length_c   1.000
_cell.angle_alpha   90.00
_cell.angle_beta   90.00
_cell.angle_gamma   90.00
#
_symmetry.space_group_name_H-M   'P 1'
#
loop_
_entity.id
_entity.type
_entity.pdbx_description
1 polymer ?
#
loop_
_entity_poly.entity_id
_entity_poly.type
_entity_poly.pdbx_seq_one_letter_code
_entity_poly.pdbx_strand_id
1 'polypeptide(L)'
;VAMNFLESILTQFFAPSEQATIPVVVPGEHLLAANSLYQATSMGATILGFALGEPILRALHSSLAILGIDGGEFLLLPLCYGLAALSLSRLKLQEAPKPASNTSVWTEIGEGLQVLRRVPSVRGAMIHLVLLYSLLAALYVLALQLAALIDNLGPSGFGALLAISGLGMAIGAVVIAQLGHR
;
A
#
# COMPACT_ATOMS: atom_id res chain seq x y z
N VAL A 1 11.70 17.13 1.94
CA VAL A 1 10.60 17.19 2.94
C VAL A 1 9.27 17.52 2.26
N ALA A 2 9.16 18.61 1.47
CA ALA A 2 7.91 19.02 0.82
C ALA A 2 7.35 17.96 -0.14
N MET A 3 8.17 17.31 -0.94
CA MET A 3 7.76 16.24 -1.87
C MET A 3 7.21 15.03 -1.13
N ASN A 4 7.87 14.57 -0.07
CA ASN A 4 7.40 13.44 0.74
C ASN A 4 6.07 13.77 1.44
N PHE A 5 5.88 15.03 1.83
CA PHE A 5 4.61 15.48 2.41
C PHE A 5 3.47 15.45 1.39
N LEU A 6 3.70 15.94 0.17
CA LEU A 6 2.72 15.88 -0.92
C LEU A 6 2.39 14.43 -1.30
N GLU A 7 3.39 13.56 -1.41
CA GLU A 7 3.22 12.15 -1.67
C GLU A 7 2.36 11.49 -0.59
N SER A 8 2.65 11.77 0.68
CA SER A 8 1.86 11.25 1.81
C SER A 8 0.40 11.69 1.74
N ILE A 9 0.13 12.96 1.40
CA ILE A 9 -1.24 13.44 1.23
C ILE A 9 -1.93 12.68 0.10
N LEU A 10 -1.31 12.58 -1.07
CA LEU A 10 -1.89 11.90 -2.23
C LEU A 10 -2.20 10.43 -1.93
N THR A 11 -1.30 9.75 -1.22
CA THR A 11 -1.47 8.34 -0.82
C THR A 11 -2.67 8.18 0.13
N GLN A 12 -2.90 9.13 1.04
CA GLN A 12 -4.04 9.09 1.96
C GLN A 12 -5.40 9.21 1.24
N PHE A 13 -5.45 9.87 0.10
CA PHE A 13 -6.65 9.92 -0.73
C PHE A 13 -6.76 8.73 -1.67
N PHE A 14 -5.64 8.26 -2.20
CA PHE A 14 -5.61 7.17 -3.18
C PHE A 14 -6.08 5.84 -2.58
N ALA A 15 -5.51 5.43 -1.44
CA ALA A 15 -5.78 4.13 -0.84
C ALA A 15 -7.27 3.87 -0.51
N PRO A 16 -8.01 4.79 0.15
CA PRO A 16 -9.44 4.59 0.37
C PRO A 16 -10.26 4.65 -0.92
N SER A 17 -9.86 5.47 -1.90
CA SER A 17 -10.55 5.56 -3.20
C SER A 17 -10.40 4.26 -4.00
N GLU A 18 -9.22 3.65 -3.98
CA GLU A 18 -8.95 2.36 -4.60
C GLU A 18 -9.82 1.25 -3.99
N GLN A 19 -9.90 1.16 -2.66
CA GLN A 19 -10.74 0.19 -1.97
C GLN A 19 -12.23 0.43 -2.20
N ALA A 20 -12.66 1.68 -2.27
CA ALA A 20 -14.05 2.03 -2.58
C ALA A 20 -14.46 1.68 -4.02
N THR A 21 -13.51 1.53 -4.93
CA THR A 21 -13.76 1.16 -6.33
C THR A 21 -14.10 -0.33 -6.48
N ILE A 22 -13.57 -1.20 -5.61
CA ILE A 22 -13.79 -2.65 -5.69
C ILE A 22 -15.28 -3.01 -5.73
N PRO A 23 -16.14 -2.54 -4.81
CA PRO A 23 -17.57 -2.87 -4.83
C PRO A 23 -18.35 -2.21 -5.97
N VAL A 24 -17.77 -1.22 -6.66
CA VAL A 24 -18.39 -0.60 -7.85
C VAL A 24 -18.15 -1.45 -9.11
N VAL A 25 -17.00 -2.13 -9.16
CA VAL A 25 -16.58 -2.92 -10.34
C VAL A 25 -17.01 -4.39 -10.22
N VAL A 26 -17.12 -4.92 -9.00
CA VAL A 26 -17.32 -6.35 -8.74
C VAL A 26 -18.72 -6.58 -8.14
N PRO A 27 -19.51 -7.55 -8.69
CA PRO A 27 -20.78 -7.96 -8.08
C PRO A 27 -20.61 -8.42 -6.63
N GLY A 28 -21.64 -8.18 -5.80
CA GLY A 28 -21.59 -8.43 -4.36
C GLY A 28 -21.19 -9.84 -3.95
N GLU A 29 -21.60 -10.84 -4.72
CA GLU A 29 -21.28 -12.27 -4.50
C GLU A 29 -19.78 -12.59 -4.67
N HIS A 30 -19.03 -11.77 -5.40
CA HIS A 30 -17.60 -11.94 -5.66
C HIS A 30 -16.69 -10.99 -4.86
N LEU A 31 -17.26 -10.14 -4.00
CA LEU A 31 -16.50 -9.14 -3.24
C LEU A 31 -15.42 -9.76 -2.35
N LEU A 32 -15.71 -10.89 -1.72
CA LEU A 32 -14.72 -11.58 -0.88
C LEU A 32 -13.51 -12.06 -1.70
N ALA A 33 -13.78 -12.66 -2.85
CA ALA A 33 -12.72 -13.13 -3.75
C ALA A 33 -11.92 -11.95 -4.33
N ALA A 34 -12.58 -10.86 -4.72
CA ALA A 34 -11.94 -9.65 -5.23
C ALA A 34 -11.04 -9.00 -4.17
N ASN A 35 -11.51 -8.87 -2.94
CA ASN A 35 -10.69 -8.33 -1.83
C ASN A 35 -9.49 -9.23 -1.52
N SER A 36 -9.67 -10.55 -1.55
CA SER A 36 -8.58 -11.51 -1.34
C SER A 36 -7.53 -11.40 -2.45
N LEU A 37 -7.96 -11.28 -3.70
CA LEU A 37 -7.07 -11.10 -4.85
C LEU A 37 -6.33 -9.76 -4.76
N TYR A 38 -7.03 -8.68 -4.41
CA TYR A 38 -6.42 -7.36 -4.19
C TYR A 38 -5.32 -7.42 -3.13
N GLN A 39 -5.62 -8.01 -1.97
CA GLN A 39 -4.64 -8.15 -0.88
C GLN A 39 -3.44 -9.02 -1.29
N ALA A 40 -3.68 -10.14 -1.97
CA ALA A 40 -2.60 -11.00 -2.47
C ALA A 40 -1.72 -10.28 -3.48
N THR A 41 -2.30 -9.52 -4.40
CA THR A 41 -1.57 -8.72 -5.40
C THR A 41 -0.76 -7.62 -4.73
N SER A 42 -1.34 -6.90 -3.79
CA SER A 42 -0.65 -5.83 -3.04
C SER A 42 0.52 -6.36 -2.23
N MET A 43 0.35 -7.51 -1.54
CA MET A 43 1.44 -8.17 -0.83
C MET A 43 2.52 -8.68 -1.78
N GLY A 44 2.13 -9.31 -2.88
CA GLY A 44 3.06 -9.76 -3.91
C GLY A 44 3.88 -8.63 -4.50
N ALA A 45 3.24 -7.51 -4.84
CA ALA A 45 3.90 -6.31 -5.33
C ALA A 45 4.88 -5.72 -4.29
N THR A 46 4.50 -5.70 -3.01
CA THR A 46 5.36 -5.23 -1.93
C THR A 46 6.61 -6.10 -1.78
N ILE A 47 6.44 -7.43 -1.76
CA ILE A 47 7.56 -8.38 -1.66
C ILE A 47 8.51 -8.23 -2.86
N LEU A 48 7.94 -8.18 -4.07
CA LEU A 48 8.72 -8.01 -5.30
C LEU A 48 9.42 -6.65 -5.33
N GLY A 49 8.76 -5.59 -4.91
CA GLY A 49 9.32 -4.25 -4.82
C GLY A 49 10.54 -4.19 -3.91
N PHE A 50 10.47 -4.77 -2.72
CA PHE A 50 11.61 -4.82 -1.80
C PHE A 50 12.73 -5.77 -2.27
N ALA A 51 12.39 -6.93 -2.83
CA ALA A 51 13.38 -7.89 -3.27
C ALA A 51 14.11 -7.46 -4.55
N LEU A 52 13.41 -6.86 -5.50
CA LEU A 52 13.92 -6.56 -6.83
C LEU A 52 14.20 -5.05 -7.05
N GLY A 53 13.67 -4.17 -6.22
CA GLY A 53 13.78 -2.73 -6.41
C GLY A 53 15.22 -2.26 -6.51
N GLU A 54 16.06 -2.62 -5.56
CA GLU A 54 17.47 -2.23 -5.57
C GLU A 54 18.27 -2.91 -6.69
N PRO A 55 18.18 -4.22 -6.95
CA PRO A 55 18.82 -4.84 -8.11
C PRO A 55 18.44 -4.19 -9.44
N ILE A 56 17.16 -3.85 -9.64
CA ILE A 56 16.70 -3.18 -10.86
C ILE A 56 17.29 -1.78 -10.99
N LEU A 57 17.28 -0.99 -9.91
CA LEU A 57 17.87 0.36 -9.92
C LEU A 57 19.36 0.33 -10.20
N ARG A 58 20.10 -0.62 -9.63
CA ARG A 58 21.55 -0.80 -9.92
C ARG A 58 21.79 -1.18 -11.38
N ALA A 59 21.00 -2.11 -11.92
CA ALA A 59 21.12 -2.54 -13.31
C ALA A 59 20.82 -1.39 -14.27
N LEU A 60 19.80 -0.58 -13.97
CA LEU A 60 19.46 0.62 -14.74
C LEU A 60 20.56 1.68 -14.65
N HIS A 61 21.06 1.97 -13.44
CA HIS A 61 22.14 2.91 -13.24
C HIS A 61 23.36 2.52 -14.09
N SER A 62 23.82 1.25 -14.01
CA SER A 62 24.98 0.78 -14.80
C SER A 62 24.73 0.84 -16.31
N SER A 63 23.53 0.51 -16.77
CA SER A 63 23.18 0.53 -18.19
C SER A 63 23.07 1.95 -18.75
N LEU A 64 22.49 2.88 -17.98
CA LEU A 64 22.31 4.27 -18.39
C LEU A 64 23.61 5.08 -18.28
N ALA A 65 24.48 4.75 -17.33
CA ALA A 65 25.81 5.34 -17.23
C ALA A 65 26.66 5.06 -18.47
N ILE A 66 26.53 3.88 -19.09
CA ILE A 66 27.19 3.54 -20.37
C ILE A 66 26.72 4.46 -21.50
N LEU A 67 25.46 4.91 -21.44
CA LEU A 67 24.86 5.83 -22.41
C LEU A 67 25.09 7.31 -22.08
N GLY A 68 25.84 7.62 -21.00
CA GLY A 68 26.11 8.97 -20.54
C GLY A 68 24.91 9.68 -19.89
N ILE A 69 23.91 8.92 -19.43
CA ILE A 69 22.72 9.46 -18.76
C ILE A 69 22.86 9.22 -17.26
N ASP A 70 23.41 10.20 -16.55
CA ASP A 70 23.53 10.14 -15.11
C ASP A 70 22.16 10.41 -14.45
N GLY A 71 21.79 9.56 -13.48
CA GLY A 71 20.53 9.70 -12.76
C GLY A 71 19.30 9.23 -13.52
N GLY A 72 19.44 8.55 -14.66
CA GLY A 72 18.32 8.05 -15.46
C GLY A 72 17.49 6.98 -14.76
N GLU A 73 18.04 6.30 -13.74
CA GLU A 73 17.32 5.33 -12.91
C GLU A 73 16.11 5.95 -12.16
N PHE A 74 16.19 7.24 -11.85
CA PHE A 74 15.08 7.95 -11.19
C PHE A 74 13.86 8.13 -12.10
N LEU A 75 14.00 7.97 -13.42
CA LEU A 75 12.88 8.00 -14.36
C LEU A 75 11.98 6.76 -14.26
N LEU A 76 12.45 5.67 -13.66
CA LEU A 76 11.68 4.45 -13.49
C LEU A 76 10.40 4.69 -12.70
N LEU A 77 10.46 5.43 -11.61
CA LEU A 77 9.29 5.72 -10.76
C LEU A 77 8.22 6.52 -11.50
N PRO A 78 8.52 7.70 -12.10
CA PRO A 78 7.54 8.42 -12.90
C PRO A 78 6.96 7.60 -14.05
N LEU A 79 7.76 6.73 -14.69
CA LEU A 79 7.29 5.84 -15.75
C LEU A 79 6.27 4.83 -15.23
N CYS A 80 6.55 4.17 -14.10
CA CYS A 80 5.63 3.24 -13.46
C CYS A 80 4.32 3.93 -13.05
N TYR A 81 4.39 5.11 -12.44
CA TYR A 81 3.20 5.90 -12.10
C TYR A 81 2.43 6.34 -13.34
N GLY A 82 3.10 6.73 -14.41
CA GLY A 82 2.47 7.07 -15.70
C GLY A 82 1.74 5.90 -16.32
N LEU A 83 2.33 4.70 -16.31
CA LEU A 83 1.69 3.47 -16.78
C LEU A 83 0.50 3.08 -15.92
N ALA A 84 0.60 3.22 -14.60
CA ALA A 84 -0.51 3.00 -13.68
C ALA A 84 -1.66 3.97 -13.96
N ALA A 85 -1.39 5.27 -14.09
CA ALA A 85 -2.37 6.30 -14.42
C ALA A 85 -3.05 6.03 -15.77
N LEU A 86 -2.28 5.63 -16.79
CA LEU A 86 -2.80 5.27 -18.10
C LEU A 86 -3.70 4.02 -18.02
N SER A 87 -3.36 3.05 -17.20
CA SER A 87 -4.17 1.86 -16.97
C SER A 87 -5.49 2.20 -16.28
N LEU A 88 -5.44 3.05 -15.25
CA LEU A 88 -6.64 3.53 -14.56
C LEU A 88 -7.55 4.37 -15.46
N SER A 89 -6.99 5.21 -16.34
CA SER A 89 -7.77 6.06 -17.24
C SER A 89 -8.62 5.26 -18.25
N ARG A 90 -8.29 3.99 -18.47
CA ARG A 90 -9.05 3.07 -19.32
C ARG A 90 -10.22 2.38 -18.59
N LEU A 91 -10.27 2.46 -17.28
CA LEU A 91 -11.38 1.95 -16.48
C LEU A 91 -12.63 2.81 -16.72
N LYS A 92 -13.63 2.25 -17.37
CA LYS A 92 -14.95 2.86 -17.50
C LYS A 92 -15.78 2.48 -16.28
N LEU A 93 -15.73 3.30 -15.26
CA LEU A 93 -16.62 3.16 -14.11
C LEU A 93 -18.03 3.63 -14.53
N GLN A 94 -18.99 2.74 -14.53
CA GLN A 94 -20.40 3.10 -14.56
C GLN A 94 -20.82 3.46 -13.13
N GLU A 95 -20.44 4.66 -12.71
CA GLU A 95 -20.99 5.20 -11.47
C GLU A 95 -22.48 5.42 -11.67
N ALA A 96 -23.29 4.69 -10.92
CA ALA A 96 -24.68 5.10 -10.75
C ALA A 96 -24.66 6.55 -10.21
N PRO A 97 -25.40 7.49 -10.81
CA PRO A 97 -25.42 8.86 -10.35
C PRO A 97 -25.84 8.87 -8.88
N LYS A 98 -24.87 9.01 -7.99
CA LYS A 98 -25.16 9.32 -6.59
C LYS A 98 -25.90 10.65 -6.61
N PRO A 99 -27.08 10.74 -5.99
CA PRO A 99 -27.70 12.04 -5.76
C PRO A 99 -26.60 12.88 -5.08
N ALA A 100 -26.30 14.03 -5.68
CA ALA A 100 -25.35 14.97 -5.12
C ALA A 100 -25.82 15.30 -3.70
N SER A 101 -25.26 14.63 -2.71
CA SER A 101 -25.51 15.00 -1.32
C SER A 101 -24.77 16.34 -1.14
N ASN A 102 -25.53 17.41 -1.02
CA ASN A 102 -25.02 18.72 -0.62
C ASN A 102 -24.54 18.71 0.84
N THR A 103 -24.14 17.55 1.34
CA THR A 103 -23.59 17.40 2.69
C THR A 103 -22.16 17.93 2.70
N SER A 104 -21.92 18.89 3.58
CA SER A 104 -20.58 19.40 3.82
C SER A 104 -19.67 18.25 4.31
N VAL A 105 -18.41 18.24 3.87
CA VAL A 105 -17.39 17.28 4.35
C VAL A 105 -17.35 17.21 5.88
N TRP A 106 -17.58 18.31 6.55
CA TRP A 106 -17.64 18.38 8.02
C TRP A 106 -18.84 17.62 8.60
N THR A 107 -19.95 17.58 7.90
CA THR A 107 -21.12 16.79 8.31
C THR A 107 -20.83 15.30 8.18
N GLU A 108 -20.21 14.87 7.08
CA GLU A 108 -19.81 13.47 6.86
C GLU A 108 -18.78 12.99 7.90
N ILE A 109 -17.79 13.83 8.25
CA ILE A 109 -16.85 13.55 9.34
C ILE A 109 -17.60 13.42 10.68
N GLY A 110 -18.56 14.30 10.94
CA GLY A 110 -19.38 14.27 12.14
C GLY A 110 -20.22 13.00 12.26
N GLU A 111 -20.81 12.55 11.16
CA GLU A 111 -21.58 11.30 11.08
C GLU A 111 -20.68 10.09 11.32
N GLY A 112 -19.49 10.04 10.68
CA GLY A 112 -18.49 9.00 10.93
C GLY A 112 -18.06 8.91 12.40
N LEU A 113 -17.81 10.06 13.03
CA LEU A 113 -17.45 10.11 14.44
C LEU A 113 -18.64 9.68 15.36
N GLN A 114 -19.86 9.98 14.96
CA GLN A 114 -21.04 9.56 15.67
C GLN A 114 -21.25 8.04 15.62
N VAL A 115 -20.98 7.40 14.46
CA VAL A 115 -20.98 5.94 14.31
C VAL A 115 -19.95 5.31 15.25
N LEU A 116 -18.74 5.87 15.31
CA LEU A 116 -17.67 5.41 16.21
C LEU A 116 -18.09 5.45 17.69
N ARG A 117 -18.86 6.48 18.08
CA ARG A 117 -19.37 6.61 19.45
C ARG A 117 -20.50 5.64 19.76
N ARG A 118 -21.37 5.36 18.77
CA ARG A 118 -22.58 4.55 18.94
C ARG A 118 -22.35 3.05 18.82
N VAL A 119 -21.34 2.61 18.07
CA VAL A 119 -21.08 1.20 17.78
C VAL A 119 -19.76 0.77 18.43
N PRO A 120 -19.79 0.16 19.64
CA PRO A 120 -18.60 -0.23 20.39
C PRO A 120 -17.70 -1.20 19.63
N SER A 121 -18.25 -2.10 18.81
CA SER A 121 -17.49 -3.05 18.00
C SER A 121 -16.62 -2.35 16.96
N VAL A 122 -17.15 -1.32 16.28
CA VAL A 122 -16.41 -0.51 15.30
C VAL A 122 -15.28 0.25 15.99
N ARG A 123 -15.58 0.86 17.14
CA ARG A 123 -14.57 1.55 17.94
C ARG A 123 -13.45 0.61 18.39
N GLY A 124 -13.80 -0.58 18.89
CA GLY A 124 -12.83 -1.61 19.27
C GLY A 124 -11.94 -2.03 18.10
N ALA A 125 -12.54 -2.30 16.95
CA ALA A 125 -11.80 -2.66 15.73
C ALA A 125 -10.82 -1.55 15.31
N MET A 126 -11.26 -0.29 15.34
CA MET A 126 -10.38 0.85 15.00
C MET A 126 -9.22 1.01 15.98
N ILE A 127 -9.46 0.85 17.29
CA ILE A 127 -8.38 0.90 18.29
C ILE A 127 -7.36 -0.21 18.01
N HIS A 128 -7.80 -1.43 17.74
CA HIS A 128 -6.90 -2.54 17.40
C HIS A 128 -6.10 -2.25 16.13
N LEU A 129 -6.71 -1.68 15.10
CA LEU A 129 -6.01 -1.29 13.87
C LEU A 129 -4.95 -0.21 14.16
N VAL A 130 -5.29 0.83 14.92
CA VAL A 130 -4.34 1.89 15.30
C VAL A 130 -3.16 1.31 16.08
N LEU A 131 -3.42 0.43 17.05
CA LEU A 131 -2.36 -0.22 17.83
C LEU A 131 -1.48 -1.11 16.94
N LEU A 132 -2.10 -1.89 16.04
CA LEU A 132 -1.37 -2.74 15.12
C LEU A 132 -0.44 -1.93 14.20
N TYR A 133 -0.97 -0.88 13.55
CA TYR A 133 -0.16 -0.04 12.66
C TYR A 133 0.90 0.75 13.41
N SER A 134 0.63 1.18 14.65
CA SER A 134 1.63 1.83 15.50
C SER A 134 2.78 0.89 15.86
N LEU A 135 2.46 -0.38 16.16
CA LEU A 135 3.47 -1.40 16.43
C LEU A 135 4.30 -1.71 15.18
N LEU A 136 3.64 -1.85 14.03
CA LEU A 136 4.34 -2.06 12.75
C LEU A 136 5.26 -0.89 12.41
N ALA A 137 4.83 0.35 12.63
CA ALA A 137 5.66 1.53 12.41
C ALA A 137 6.88 1.54 13.35
N ALA A 138 6.70 1.19 14.63
CA ALA A 138 7.81 1.06 15.57
C ALA A 138 8.81 -0.03 15.15
N LEU A 139 8.31 -1.19 14.73
CA LEU A 139 9.16 -2.28 14.20
C LEU A 139 9.92 -1.86 12.93
N TYR A 140 9.28 -1.09 12.06
CA TYR A 140 9.93 -0.55 10.85
C TYR A 140 11.12 0.36 11.20
N VAL A 141 10.93 1.28 12.17
CA VAL A 141 12.01 2.17 12.64
C VAL A 141 13.13 1.37 13.29
N LEU A 142 12.80 0.36 14.10
CA LEU A 142 13.80 -0.52 14.73
C LEU A 142 14.57 -1.34 13.67
N ALA A 143 13.90 -1.85 12.66
CA ALA A 143 14.53 -2.59 11.56
C ALA A 143 15.53 -1.70 10.78
N LEU A 144 15.18 -0.43 10.56
CA LEU A 144 16.07 0.54 9.93
C LEU A 144 17.34 0.79 10.76
N GLN A 145 17.18 0.95 12.08
CA GLN A 145 18.33 1.13 12.97
C GLN A 145 19.18 -0.15 13.06
N LEU A 146 18.56 -1.31 13.12
CA LEU A 146 19.26 -2.59 13.14
C LEU A 146 20.07 -2.80 11.85
N ALA A 147 19.50 -2.47 10.69
CA ALA A 147 20.21 -2.54 9.41
C ALA A 147 21.46 -1.63 9.37
N ALA A 148 21.37 -0.46 10.02
CA ALA A 148 22.51 0.46 10.11
C ALA A 148 23.62 -0.02 11.07
N LEU A 149 23.29 -0.87 12.05
CA LEU A 149 24.26 -1.41 13.02
C LEU A 149 25.00 -2.66 12.52
N ILE A 150 24.51 -3.30 11.46
CA ILE A 150 25.14 -4.51 10.90
C ILE A 150 26.12 -4.08 9.80
N ASP A 151 27.41 -4.02 10.16
CA ASP A 151 28.50 -3.48 9.33
C ASP A 151 28.64 -4.06 7.90
N ASN A 152 28.09 -5.22 7.64
CA ASN A 152 28.22 -5.91 6.34
C ASN A 152 26.96 -5.86 5.45
N LEU A 153 25.87 -5.29 5.92
CA LEU A 153 24.59 -5.31 5.18
C LEU A 153 24.43 -4.13 4.22
N GLY A 154 25.04 -2.98 4.52
CA GLY A 154 24.90 -1.78 3.69
C GLY A 154 23.44 -1.35 3.45
N PRO A 155 23.18 -0.41 2.54
CA PRO A 155 21.81 0.00 2.17
C PRO A 155 20.96 -1.14 1.59
N SER A 156 21.60 -2.13 0.93
CA SER A 156 20.94 -3.31 0.37
C SER A 156 20.40 -4.27 1.44
N GLY A 157 21.00 -4.28 2.63
CA GLY A 157 20.57 -5.15 3.72
C GLY A 157 19.19 -4.80 4.27
N PHE A 158 18.81 -3.53 4.27
CA PHE A 158 17.49 -3.11 4.67
C PHE A 158 16.40 -3.70 3.74
N GLY A 159 16.60 -3.70 2.42
CA GLY A 159 15.71 -4.33 1.46
C GLY A 159 15.56 -5.84 1.71
N ALA A 160 16.67 -6.55 2.03
CA ALA A 160 16.64 -7.96 2.36
C ALA A 160 15.84 -8.25 3.65
N LEU A 161 16.01 -7.44 4.69
CA LEU A 161 15.22 -7.57 5.94
C LEU A 161 13.72 -7.36 5.69
N LEU A 162 13.36 -6.39 4.87
CA LEU A 162 11.97 -6.14 4.49
C LEU A 162 11.40 -7.27 3.62
N ALA A 163 12.19 -7.84 2.70
CA ALA A 163 11.78 -8.98 1.90
C ALA A 163 11.48 -10.21 2.78
N ILE A 164 12.33 -10.51 3.77
CA ILE A 164 12.11 -11.59 4.75
C ILE A 164 10.86 -11.31 5.58
N SER A 165 10.65 -10.07 6.03
CA SER A 165 9.43 -9.66 6.74
C SER A 165 8.19 -9.87 5.87
N GLY A 166 8.25 -9.48 4.59
CA GLY A 166 7.17 -9.68 3.63
C GLY A 166 6.84 -11.16 3.41
N LEU A 167 7.84 -12.02 3.32
CA LEU A 167 7.64 -13.47 3.25
C LEU A 167 6.97 -14.01 4.52
N GLY A 168 7.37 -13.54 5.69
CA GLY A 168 6.72 -13.90 6.96
C GLY A 168 5.24 -13.50 6.98
N MET A 169 4.89 -12.30 6.50
CA MET A 169 3.50 -11.86 6.37
C MET A 169 2.71 -12.72 5.39
N ALA A 170 3.29 -13.09 4.25
CA ALA A 170 2.65 -13.95 3.25
C ALA A 170 2.36 -15.35 3.82
N ILE A 171 3.32 -15.95 4.52
CA ILE A 171 3.15 -17.26 5.18
C ILE A 171 2.06 -17.15 6.26
N GLY A 172 2.09 -16.10 7.09
CA GLY A 172 1.08 -15.85 8.11
C GLY A 172 -0.33 -15.73 7.52
N ALA A 173 -0.49 -15.01 6.43
CA ALA A 173 -1.77 -14.85 5.73
C ALA A 173 -2.30 -16.20 5.19
N VAL A 174 -1.44 -17.03 4.61
CA VAL A 174 -1.81 -18.38 4.13
C VAL A 174 -2.24 -19.28 5.29
N VAL A 175 -1.52 -19.26 6.41
CA VAL A 175 -1.84 -20.05 7.59
C VAL A 175 -3.19 -19.65 8.18
N ILE A 176 -3.45 -18.34 8.31
CA ILE A 176 -4.73 -17.82 8.81
C ILE A 176 -5.87 -18.18 7.84
N ALA A 177 -5.66 -18.07 6.54
CA ALA A 177 -6.66 -18.44 5.54
C ALA A 177 -7.02 -19.94 5.64
N GLN A 178 -6.06 -20.83 5.88
CA GLN A 178 -6.30 -22.26 6.05
C GLN A 178 -6.97 -22.60 7.38
N LEU A 179 -6.64 -21.89 8.45
CA LEU A 179 -7.26 -22.11 9.77
C LEU A 179 -8.69 -21.56 9.85
N GLY A 180 -8.98 -20.47 9.13
CA GLY A 180 -10.30 -19.85 9.09
C GLY A 180 -11.35 -20.62 8.29
N HIS A 181 -10.94 -21.64 7.53
CA HIS A 181 -11.83 -22.58 6.82
C HIS A 181 -12.33 -23.75 7.69
N ARG A 182 -11.91 -23.83 8.95
CA ARG A 182 -12.39 -24.82 9.93
C ARG A 182 -13.35 -24.19 10.91
#